data_ebe87fa4a32cc7173c35dca8f4afadb5
#
_entry.id   ebe87fa4a32cc7173c35dca8f4afadb5
#
_cell.length_a   1.000
_cell.length_b   1.000
_cell.length_c   1.000
_cell.angle_alpha   90.00
_cell.angle_beta   90.00
_cell.angle_gamma   90.00
#
_symmetry.space_group_name_H-M   'P 1'
#
loop_
_entity.id
_entity.type
_entity.pdbx_description
1 polymer ?
#
loop_
_entity_poly.entity_id
_entity_poly.type
_entity_poly.pdbx_seq_one_letter_code
_entity_poly.pdbx_strand_id
1 'polypeptide(L)'
;MSHTLAQAMDGFRPGLPLAVACSGGADSTALLLACQERWPGQVHAIHIHHGLQAAADDFERSCRETCERLGVPLRVRRVDARPAPGKSPEDAAREARYRGLREAADVDPPIRHIALAQHADDQVETLLLALSRGAGLPGLSAMPAQWEREGITYYRPLLKVSASALREDLRARGVSWVEDPTNSDERYTRNRIRARLLPALEAAFPQFRDTFSRSTVHAAQAQRLLDELADDDLARVGHPPQITRLRELGRDRQANLLRHWLRSAHGAAASTAQLDELLDQIAACSTRGHGIRLKVGAGYVERRGAVLAWYNP
;
A
#
# COMPACT_ATOMS: atom_id res chain seq x y z
N MET A 1 -18.33 11.85 -11.50
CA MET A 1 -18.90 12.42 -10.24
C MET A 1 -18.16 11.75 -9.09
N SER A 2 -17.51 12.53 -8.23
CA SER A 2 -16.85 11.98 -7.04
C SER A 2 -17.88 11.28 -6.17
N HIS A 3 -17.52 10.08 -5.67
CA HIS A 3 -18.40 9.34 -4.77
C HIS A 3 -18.58 10.09 -3.45
N THR A 4 -19.79 10.06 -2.91
CA THR A 4 -20.04 10.54 -1.55
C THR A 4 -19.57 9.49 -0.52
N LEU A 5 -19.38 9.91 0.73
CA LEU A 5 -19.08 8.98 1.84
C LEU A 5 -20.17 7.91 1.95
N ALA A 6 -21.45 8.29 1.85
CA ALA A 6 -22.58 7.35 1.90
C ALA A 6 -22.49 6.28 0.79
N GLN A 7 -22.22 6.67 -0.45
CA GLN A 7 -22.05 5.72 -1.56
C GLN A 7 -20.87 4.77 -1.36
N ALA A 8 -19.76 5.26 -0.81
CA ALA A 8 -18.62 4.42 -0.48
C ALA A 8 -18.96 3.38 0.58
N MET A 9 -19.69 3.79 1.61
CA MET A 9 -20.14 2.89 2.68
C MET A 9 -21.19 1.89 2.21
N ASP A 10 -22.06 2.27 1.24
CA ASP A 10 -23.04 1.33 0.65
C ASP A 10 -22.40 0.18 -0.11
N GLY A 11 -21.24 0.38 -0.67
CA GLY A 11 -20.43 -0.67 -1.33
C GLY A 11 -19.50 -1.46 -0.39
N PHE A 12 -19.31 -1.00 0.84
CA PHE A 12 -18.35 -1.59 1.77
C PHE A 12 -18.95 -2.76 2.56
N ARG A 13 -18.29 -3.93 2.52
CA ARG A 13 -18.73 -5.17 3.21
C ARG A 13 -17.53 -5.79 3.94
N PRO A 14 -17.12 -5.25 5.10
CA PRO A 14 -16.04 -5.84 5.88
C PRO A 14 -16.49 -7.08 6.64
N GLY A 15 -15.52 -7.90 7.08
CA GLY A 15 -15.75 -8.81 8.19
C GLY A 15 -15.88 -8.04 9.51
N LEU A 16 -16.64 -8.60 10.45
CA LEU A 16 -16.88 -8.01 11.76
C LEU A 16 -16.35 -8.92 12.88
N PRO A 17 -15.89 -8.39 14.00
CA PRO A 17 -15.76 -6.98 14.33
C PRO A 17 -14.71 -6.26 13.47
N LEU A 18 -14.97 -4.97 13.16
CA LEU A 18 -14.11 -4.11 12.35
C LEU A 18 -13.35 -3.12 13.23
N ALA A 19 -12.04 -2.98 13.04
CA ALA A 19 -11.31 -1.85 13.58
C ALA A 19 -11.13 -0.74 12.52
N VAL A 20 -11.21 0.51 12.93
CA VAL A 20 -10.83 1.67 12.13
C VAL A 20 -9.51 2.22 12.66
N ALA A 21 -8.51 2.35 11.78
CA ALA A 21 -7.25 3.02 12.11
C ALA A 21 -7.51 4.53 12.25
N CYS A 22 -7.58 5.01 13.49
CA CYS A 22 -7.93 6.38 13.84
C CYS A 22 -6.65 7.19 14.09
N SER A 23 -6.39 8.19 13.24
CA SER A 23 -5.26 9.12 13.42
C SER A 23 -5.64 10.40 14.15
N GLY A 24 -6.94 10.70 14.35
CA GLY A 24 -7.45 11.95 14.86
C GLY A 24 -7.63 13.05 13.80
N GLY A 25 -7.18 12.83 12.58
CA GLY A 25 -7.40 13.71 11.43
C GLY A 25 -8.77 13.51 10.77
N ALA A 26 -9.15 14.41 9.88
CA ALA A 26 -10.46 14.45 9.22
C ALA A 26 -10.88 13.09 8.62
N ASP A 27 -10.02 12.51 7.78
CA ASP A 27 -10.36 11.35 6.98
C ASP A 27 -10.67 10.12 7.84
N SER A 28 -9.83 9.89 8.87
CA SER A 28 -10.03 8.78 9.82
C SER A 28 -11.25 8.99 10.72
N THR A 29 -11.54 10.22 11.08
CA THR A 29 -12.72 10.60 11.86
C THR A 29 -14.00 10.37 11.03
N ALA A 30 -14.03 10.77 9.77
CA ALA A 30 -15.15 10.53 8.87
C ALA A 30 -15.42 9.04 8.68
N LEU A 31 -14.36 8.24 8.47
CA LEU A 31 -14.50 6.79 8.34
C LEU A 31 -15.02 6.15 9.63
N LEU A 32 -14.51 6.55 10.80
CA LEU A 32 -14.94 6.00 12.09
C LEU A 32 -16.43 6.26 12.33
N LEU A 33 -16.88 7.49 12.12
CA LEU A 33 -18.28 7.87 12.22
C LEU A 33 -19.16 7.01 11.30
N ALA A 34 -18.82 6.95 10.03
CA ALA A 34 -19.60 6.21 9.04
C ALA A 34 -19.65 4.69 9.33
N CYS A 35 -18.55 4.12 9.85
CA CYS A 35 -18.53 2.73 10.26
C CYS A 35 -19.40 2.49 11.50
N GLN A 36 -19.34 3.35 12.51
CA GLN A 36 -20.13 3.23 13.73
C GLN A 36 -21.63 3.36 13.47
N GLU A 37 -22.03 4.28 12.60
CA GLU A 37 -23.44 4.41 12.18
C GLU A 37 -23.96 3.15 11.48
N ARG A 38 -23.12 2.50 10.69
CA ARG A 38 -23.52 1.33 9.90
C ARG A 38 -23.47 0.02 10.66
N TRP A 39 -22.55 -0.15 11.60
CA TRP A 39 -22.34 -1.36 12.40
C TRP A 39 -22.20 -1.02 13.90
N PRO A 40 -23.24 -0.47 14.53
CA PRO A 40 -23.17 -0.09 15.93
C PRO A 40 -22.82 -1.28 16.82
N GLY A 41 -21.87 -1.07 17.74
CA GLY A 41 -21.39 -2.10 18.66
C GLY A 41 -20.42 -3.15 18.04
N GLN A 42 -20.15 -3.05 16.73
CA GLN A 42 -19.22 -3.97 16.03
C GLN A 42 -17.94 -3.24 15.54
N VAL A 43 -17.79 -1.96 15.90
CA VAL A 43 -16.67 -1.13 15.47
C VAL A 43 -15.77 -0.83 16.67
N HIS A 44 -14.47 -0.95 16.42
CA HIS A 44 -13.40 -0.55 17.33
C HIS A 44 -12.54 0.53 16.66
N ALA A 45 -11.82 1.32 17.44
CA ALA A 45 -10.80 2.22 16.93
C ALA A 45 -9.41 1.75 17.37
N ILE A 46 -8.42 1.89 16.50
CA ILE A 46 -7.00 1.68 16.83
C ILE A 46 -6.24 2.95 16.50
N HIS A 47 -5.61 3.56 17.50
CA HIS A 47 -4.71 4.70 17.36
C HIS A 47 -3.26 4.25 17.49
N ILE A 48 -2.42 4.62 16.52
CA ILE A 48 -0.96 4.39 16.57
C ILE A 48 -0.28 5.71 16.92
N HIS A 49 0.30 5.76 18.11
CA HIS A 49 1.08 6.90 18.60
C HIS A 49 2.55 6.72 18.21
N HIS A 50 3.03 7.53 17.28
CA HIS A 50 4.39 7.39 16.71
C HIS A 50 5.50 7.97 17.59
N GLY A 51 5.20 8.76 18.61
CA GLY A 51 6.18 9.33 19.54
C GLY A 51 7.16 10.35 18.95
N LEU A 52 6.96 10.78 17.70
CA LEU A 52 7.92 11.61 16.96
C LEU A 52 7.68 13.12 17.10
N GLN A 53 6.53 13.55 17.58
CA GLN A 53 6.14 14.97 17.62
C GLN A 53 5.35 15.29 18.88
N ALA A 54 5.49 16.53 19.38
CA ALA A 54 4.68 17.05 20.50
C ALA A 54 3.17 17.01 20.21
N ALA A 55 2.78 17.17 18.93
CA ALA A 55 1.38 17.06 18.49
C ALA A 55 0.79 15.64 18.59
N ALA A 56 1.62 14.60 18.80
CA ALA A 56 1.13 13.22 18.87
C ALA A 56 0.17 12.99 20.06
N ASP A 57 0.38 13.68 21.18
CA ASP A 57 -0.51 13.61 22.33
C ASP A 57 -1.86 14.29 22.08
N ASP A 58 -1.89 15.36 21.28
CA ASP A 58 -3.14 16.04 20.87
C ASP A 58 -3.97 15.15 19.94
N PHE A 59 -3.33 14.42 19.04
CA PHE A 59 -4.01 13.43 18.19
C PHE A 59 -4.58 12.27 19.01
N GLU A 60 -3.83 11.74 19.98
CA GLU A 60 -4.34 10.71 20.89
C GLU A 60 -5.55 11.21 21.68
N ARG A 61 -5.48 12.43 22.22
CA ARG A 61 -6.59 13.05 22.97
C ARG A 61 -7.84 13.18 22.09
N SER A 62 -7.70 13.72 20.87
CA SER A 62 -8.81 13.85 19.92
C SER A 62 -9.43 12.50 19.56
N CYS A 63 -8.61 11.45 19.40
CA CYS A 63 -9.12 10.10 19.18
C CYS A 63 -9.93 9.60 20.38
N ARG A 64 -9.47 9.82 21.61
CA ARG A 64 -10.17 9.42 22.82
C ARG A 64 -11.52 10.13 22.95
N GLU A 65 -11.54 11.46 22.83
CA GLU A 65 -12.76 12.26 22.91
C GLU A 65 -13.80 11.85 21.84
N THR A 66 -13.32 11.59 20.60
CA THR A 66 -14.19 11.14 19.52
C THR A 66 -14.75 9.74 19.80
N CYS A 67 -13.93 8.81 20.25
CA CYS A 67 -14.35 7.45 20.57
C CYS A 67 -15.30 7.40 21.75
N GLU A 68 -15.06 8.18 22.81
CA GLU A 68 -15.97 8.30 23.97
C GLU A 68 -17.34 8.83 23.54
N ARG A 69 -17.37 9.90 22.75
CA ARG A 69 -18.63 10.46 22.22
C ARG A 69 -19.41 9.46 21.38
N LEU A 70 -18.73 8.59 20.63
CA LEU A 70 -19.34 7.60 19.75
C LEU A 70 -19.65 6.27 20.45
N GLY A 71 -19.20 6.08 21.67
CA GLY A 71 -19.28 4.78 22.37
C GLY A 71 -18.46 3.67 21.69
N VAL A 72 -17.35 4.04 21.04
CA VAL A 72 -16.46 3.11 20.31
C VAL A 72 -15.26 2.75 21.19
N PRO A 73 -14.99 1.46 21.44
CA PRO A 73 -13.77 1.05 22.15
C PRO A 73 -12.51 1.47 21.40
N LEU A 74 -11.58 2.15 22.09
CA LEU A 74 -10.32 2.61 21.54
C LEU A 74 -9.15 1.79 22.09
N ARG A 75 -8.30 1.26 21.20
CA ARG A 75 -7.00 0.68 21.51
C ARG A 75 -5.90 1.64 21.07
N VAL A 76 -5.00 2.00 21.98
CA VAL A 76 -3.85 2.87 21.69
C VAL A 76 -2.58 2.04 21.71
N ARG A 77 -1.75 2.13 20.67
CA ARG A 77 -0.44 1.48 20.62
C ARG A 77 0.65 2.51 20.35
N ARG A 78 1.64 2.59 21.23
CA ARG A 78 2.83 3.42 21.05
C ARG A 78 3.88 2.63 20.31
N VAL A 79 4.47 3.22 19.26
CA VAL A 79 5.49 2.58 18.40
C VAL A 79 6.69 3.49 18.25
N ASP A 80 7.88 2.90 18.17
CA ASP A 80 9.07 3.61 17.72
C ASP A 80 9.11 3.58 16.19
N ALA A 81 8.98 4.74 15.58
CA ALA A 81 8.98 4.93 14.14
C ALA A 81 10.28 5.54 13.60
N ARG A 82 11.35 5.59 14.42
CA ARG A 82 12.66 6.09 13.98
C ARG A 82 13.24 5.19 12.89
N PRO A 83 13.73 5.79 11.79
CA PRO A 83 14.29 5.01 10.69
C PRO A 83 15.61 4.36 11.11
N ALA A 84 15.79 3.09 10.75
CA ALA A 84 17.09 2.45 10.81
C ALA A 84 18.05 3.09 9.77
N PRO A 85 19.38 3.03 9.98
CA PRO A 85 20.35 3.56 9.03
C PRO A 85 20.09 3.06 7.60
N GLY A 86 19.98 3.99 6.64
CA GLY A 86 19.73 3.68 5.23
C GLY A 86 18.27 3.44 4.84
N LYS A 87 17.32 3.45 5.78
CA LYS A 87 15.88 3.37 5.47
C LYS A 87 15.24 4.75 5.34
N SER A 88 14.28 4.87 4.44
CA SER A 88 13.45 6.06 4.32
C SER A 88 12.62 6.25 5.60
N PRO A 89 12.53 7.49 6.15
CA PRO A 89 11.65 7.78 7.30
C PRO A 89 10.19 7.43 7.04
N GLU A 90 9.69 7.64 5.82
CA GLU A 90 8.31 7.33 5.43
C GLU A 90 8.06 5.80 5.46
N ASP A 91 9.00 5.00 4.95
CA ASP A 91 8.90 3.55 4.96
C ASP A 91 8.99 2.98 6.38
N ALA A 92 9.90 3.51 7.21
CA ALA A 92 10.02 3.11 8.61
C ALA A 92 8.74 3.40 9.41
N ALA A 93 8.18 4.60 9.24
CA ALA A 93 6.91 4.97 9.87
C ALA A 93 5.73 4.10 9.38
N ARG A 94 5.73 3.75 8.09
CA ARG A 94 4.73 2.85 7.51
C ARG A 94 4.85 1.43 8.09
N GLU A 95 6.04 0.86 8.15
CA GLU A 95 6.30 -0.46 8.75
C GLU A 95 5.90 -0.48 10.23
N ALA A 96 6.30 0.52 11.00
CA ALA A 96 5.94 0.66 12.41
C ALA A 96 4.42 0.75 12.61
N ARG A 97 3.71 1.48 11.75
CA ARG A 97 2.25 1.59 11.77
C ARG A 97 1.58 0.24 11.58
N TYR A 98 1.94 -0.52 10.53
CA TYR A 98 1.31 -1.82 10.28
C TYR A 98 1.62 -2.83 11.38
N ARG A 99 2.84 -2.84 11.91
CA ARG A 99 3.22 -3.64 13.07
C ARG A 99 2.36 -3.28 14.29
N GLY A 100 2.23 -1.99 14.61
CA GLY A 100 1.41 -1.52 15.73
C GLY A 100 -0.08 -1.82 15.56
N LEU A 101 -0.62 -1.69 14.35
CA LEU A 101 -2.01 -2.06 14.04
C LEU A 101 -2.24 -3.55 14.31
N ARG A 102 -1.33 -4.43 13.84
CA ARG A 102 -1.41 -5.86 14.09
C ARG A 102 -1.35 -6.19 15.58
N GLU A 103 -0.37 -5.65 16.29
CA GLU A 103 -0.21 -5.88 17.73
C GLU A 103 -1.44 -5.40 18.52
N ALA A 104 -2.03 -4.26 18.18
CA ALA A 104 -3.24 -3.77 18.80
C ALA A 104 -4.48 -4.60 18.44
N ALA A 105 -4.54 -5.14 17.23
CA ALA A 105 -5.64 -5.99 16.78
C ALA A 105 -5.60 -7.40 17.41
N ASP A 106 -4.45 -7.88 17.80
CA ASP A 106 -4.24 -9.23 18.37
C ASP A 106 -4.59 -9.34 19.86
N VAL A 107 -4.96 -8.22 20.53
CA VAL A 107 -5.45 -8.19 21.90
C VAL A 107 -6.83 -8.85 21.98
N ASP A 108 -7.10 -9.61 23.05
CA ASP A 108 -8.36 -10.32 23.26
C ASP A 108 -9.55 -9.37 23.50
N PRO A 109 -10.70 -9.54 22.81
CA PRO A 109 -10.90 -10.41 21.65
C PRO A 109 -10.15 -9.90 20.40
N PRO A 110 -9.55 -10.79 19.59
CA PRO A 110 -8.76 -10.38 18.45
C PRO A 110 -9.66 -9.87 17.31
N ILE A 111 -9.15 -8.84 16.58
CA ILE A 111 -9.82 -8.26 15.43
C ILE A 111 -9.01 -8.60 14.18
N ARG A 112 -9.66 -9.16 13.16
CA ARG A 112 -9.00 -9.59 11.91
C ARG A 112 -9.31 -8.68 10.71
N HIS A 113 -10.07 -7.62 10.92
CA HIS A 113 -10.52 -6.69 9.89
C HIS A 113 -10.20 -5.26 10.28
N ILE A 114 -9.41 -4.54 9.47
CA ILE A 114 -8.99 -3.16 9.74
C ILE A 114 -9.29 -2.27 8.54
N ALA A 115 -10.04 -1.19 8.73
CA ALA A 115 -10.29 -0.17 7.73
C ALA A 115 -9.32 1.01 7.91
N LEU A 116 -8.80 1.50 6.78
CA LEU A 116 -7.89 2.63 6.67
C LEU A 116 -8.56 3.73 5.84
N ALA A 117 -8.36 4.98 6.21
CA ALA A 117 -9.03 6.13 5.64
C ALA A 117 -8.33 6.77 4.43
N GLN A 118 -7.45 6.02 3.71
CA GLN A 118 -6.91 6.55 2.46
C GLN A 118 -8.05 6.80 1.46
N HIS A 119 -7.96 7.94 0.77
CA HIS A 119 -9.02 8.49 -0.08
C HIS A 119 -8.55 8.72 -1.53
N ALA A 120 -9.40 9.32 -2.38
CA ALA A 120 -9.12 9.48 -3.80
C ALA A 120 -7.85 10.32 -4.08
N ASP A 121 -7.61 11.37 -3.30
CA ASP A 121 -6.40 12.20 -3.48
C ASP A 121 -5.13 11.42 -3.13
N ASP A 122 -5.14 10.58 -2.08
CA ASP A 122 -4.01 9.69 -1.76
C ASP A 122 -3.73 8.68 -2.87
N GLN A 123 -4.78 8.22 -3.56
CA GLN A 123 -4.66 7.32 -4.71
C GLN A 123 -3.94 8.02 -5.86
N VAL A 124 -4.34 9.25 -6.18
CA VAL A 124 -3.68 10.08 -7.20
C VAL A 124 -2.24 10.37 -6.83
N GLU A 125 -1.97 10.78 -5.58
CA GLU A 125 -0.61 11.01 -5.09
C GLU A 125 0.28 9.77 -5.27
N THR A 126 -0.25 8.60 -4.93
CA THR A 126 0.47 7.33 -5.04
C THR A 126 0.77 7.01 -6.50
N LEU A 127 -0.17 7.22 -7.42
CA LEU A 127 0.02 7.04 -8.86
C LEU A 127 1.07 8.02 -9.40
N LEU A 128 0.99 9.31 -9.06
CA LEU A 128 1.94 10.33 -9.50
C LEU A 128 3.37 10.02 -9.03
N LEU A 129 3.51 9.57 -7.77
CA LEU A 129 4.80 9.12 -7.24
C LEU A 129 5.34 7.88 -7.97
N ALA A 130 4.47 6.95 -8.33
CA ALA A 130 4.86 5.78 -9.11
C ALA A 130 5.32 6.18 -10.52
N LEU A 131 4.58 7.04 -11.21
CA LEU A 131 4.94 7.57 -12.53
C LEU A 131 6.28 8.32 -12.49
N SER A 132 6.50 9.19 -11.50
CA SER A 132 7.74 9.96 -11.36
C SER A 132 8.99 9.09 -11.12
N ARG A 133 8.80 7.86 -10.68
CA ARG A 133 9.87 6.88 -10.43
C ARG A 133 10.03 5.86 -11.57
N GLY A 134 9.28 6.00 -12.66
CA GLY A 134 9.27 5.04 -13.76
C GLY A 134 8.76 3.65 -13.36
N ALA A 135 7.79 3.60 -12.45
CA ALA A 135 7.26 2.32 -11.97
C ALA A 135 6.50 1.56 -13.07
N GLY A 136 6.64 0.23 -13.07
CA GLY A 136 5.80 -0.66 -13.88
C GLY A 136 4.41 -0.86 -13.28
N LEU A 137 3.64 -1.79 -13.86
CA LEU A 137 2.25 -2.05 -13.48
C LEU A 137 1.99 -2.24 -11.99
N PRO A 138 2.85 -2.92 -11.19
CA PRO A 138 2.64 -3.04 -9.74
C PRO A 138 2.56 -1.68 -9.03
N GLY A 139 3.43 -0.73 -9.42
CA GLY A 139 3.39 0.62 -8.86
C GLY A 139 2.24 1.45 -9.40
N LEU A 140 1.93 1.33 -10.70
CA LEU A 140 0.82 2.04 -11.37
C LEU A 140 -0.56 1.56 -10.89
N SER A 141 -0.66 0.37 -10.31
CA SER A 141 -1.87 -0.13 -9.66
C SER A 141 -2.22 0.65 -8.38
N ALA A 142 -1.30 1.46 -7.88
CA ALA A 142 -1.40 2.28 -6.68
C ALA A 142 -1.86 1.46 -5.45
N MET A 143 -2.89 1.90 -4.73
CA MET A 143 -3.33 1.22 -3.50
C MET A 143 -4.53 0.30 -3.78
N PRO A 144 -4.47 -0.99 -3.37
CA PRO A 144 -5.63 -1.88 -3.46
C PRO A 144 -6.71 -1.46 -2.46
N ALA A 145 -7.99 -1.70 -2.83
CA ALA A 145 -9.12 -1.45 -1.94
C ALA A 145 -9.17 -2.45 -0.77
N GLN A 146 -8.65 -3.66 -0.98
CA GLN A 146 -8.56 -4.72 0.02
C GLN A 146 -7.30 -5.55 -0.21
N TRP A 147 -6.65 -5.96 0.87
CA TRP A 147 -5.55 -6.94 0.84
C TRP A 147 -5.42 -7.62 2.18
N GLU A 148 -4.75 -8.75 2.18
CA GLU A 148 -4.41 -9.50 3.38
C GLU A 148 -2.93 -9.37 3.72
N ARG A 149 -2.62 -9.24 4.99
CA ARG A 149 -1.25 -9.25 5.49
C ARG A 149 -1.21 -9.83 6.90
N GLU A 150 -0.41 -10.87 7.10
CA GLU A 150 -0.16 -11.47 8.42
C GLU A 150 -1.46 -11.85 9.16
N GLY A 151 -2.44 -12.44 8.44
CA GLY A 151 -3.73 -12.90 8.97
C GLY A 151 -4.72 -11.76 9.30
N ILE A 152 -4.45 -10.54 8.85
CA ILE A 152 -5.37 -9.40 8.95
C ILE A 152 -5.78 -8.95 7.55
N THR A 153 -7.10 -8.80 7.35
CA THR A 153 -7.66 -8.18 6.15
C THR A 153 -7.78 -6.68 6.35
N TYR A 154 -7.08 -5.92 5.50
CA TYR A 154 -7.13 -4.47 5.47
C TYR A 154 -8.04 -3.97 4.36
N TYR A 155 -8.75 -2.87 4.63
CA TYR A 155 -9.67 -2.24 3.68
C TYR A 155 -9.37 -0.76 3.51
N ARG A 156 -9.65 -0.21 2.32
CA ARG A 156 -9.66 1.22 2.01
C ARG A 156 -10.97 1.59 1.32
N PRO A 157 -12.06 1.77 2.09
CA PRO A 157 -13.36 2.02 1.48
C PRO A 157 -13.48 3.40 0.81
N LEU A 158 -12.61 4.35 1.17
CA LEU A 158 -12.69 5.75 0.74
C LEU A 158 -11.89 6.07 -0.54
N LEU A 159 -11.29 5.09 -1.22
CA LEU A 159 -10.41 5.34 -2.40
C LEU A 159 -11.09 6.07 -3.57
N LYS A 160 -12.42 6.21 -3.54
CA LYS A 160 -13.20 6.96 -4.55
C LYS A 160 -13.81 8.26 -4.00
N VAL A 161 -13.60 8.59 -2.74
CA VAL A 161 -14.12 9.78 -2.08
C VAL A 161 -13.00 10.82 -2.00
N SER A 162 -13.28 12.08 -2.36
CA SER A 162 -12.27 13.14 -2.23
C SER A 162 -12.10 13.60 -0.78
N ALA A 163 -10.91 14.12 -0.46
CA ALA A 163 -10.65 14.71 0.85
C ALA A 163 -11.60 15.89 1.17
N SER A 164 -11.97 16.69 0.15
CA SER A 164 -12.93 17.77 0.31
C SER A 164 -14.31 17.26 0.73
N ALA A 165 -14.81 16.20 0.07
CA ALA A 165 -16.11 15.60 0.41
C ALA A 165 -16.14 15.04 1.84
N LEU A 166 -15.04 14.45 2.32
CA LEU A 166 -14.94 13.98 3.71
C LEU A 166 -15.00 15.13 4.72
N ARG A 167 -14.29 16.23 4.46
CA ARG A 167 -14.32 17.42 5.31
C ARG A 167 -15.66 18.14 5.28
N GLU A 168 -16.33 18.18 4.13
CA GLU A 168 -17.67 18.74 3.98
C GLU A 168 -18.71 17.94 4.79
N ASP A 169 -18.65 16.60 4.75
CA ASP A 169 -19.52 15.73 5.56
C ASP A 169 -19.31 15.98 7.06
N LEU A 170 -18.06 16.05 7.53
CA LEU A 170 -17.76 16.34 8.93
C LEU A 170 -18.25 17.72 9.37
N ARG A 171 -18.07 18.77 8.53
CA ARG A 171 -18.58 20.13 8.84
C ARG A 171 -20.10 20.14 8.91
N ALA A 172 -20.79 19.48 7.99
CA ALA A 172 -22.25 19.36 7.98
C ALA A 172 -22.79 18.68 9.25
N ARG A 173 -21.99 17.77 9.85
CA ARG A 173 -22.31 17.08 11.12
C ARG A 173 -21.84 17.83 12.37
N GLY A 174 -21.18 18.97 12.23
CA GLY A 174 -20.61 19.73 13.35
C GLY A 174 -19.47 18.99 14.09
N VAL A 175 -18.76 18.10 13.38
CA VAL A 175 -17.67 17.31 13.98
C VAL A 175 -16.33 18.00 13.73
N SER A 176 -15.59 18.23 14.80
CA SER A 176 -14.22 18.76 14.77
C SER A 176 -13.18 17.65 14.61
N TRP A 177 -12.02 18.00 14.08
CA TRP A 177 -10.85 17.13 13.93
C TRP A 177 -9.57 17.92 14.17
N VAL A 178 -8.43 17.23 14.31
CA VAL A 178 -7.11 17.86 14.42
C VAL A 178 -6.48 17.99 13.05
N GLU A 179 -5.99 19.18 12.71
CA GLU A 179 -5.17 19.39 11.51
C GLU A 179 -3.70 19.16 11.87
N ASP A 180 -3.03 18.32 11.09
CA ASP A 180 -1.58 18.10 11.27
C ASP A 180 -0.81 19.31 10.70
N PRO A 181 -0.06 20.04 11.53
CA PRO A 181 0.71 21.20 11.06
C PRO A 181 1.77 20.81 10.02
N THR A 182 2.22 19.56 9.99
CA THR A 182 3.20 19.10 8.99
C THR A 182 2.60 18.93 7.59
N ASN A 183 1.27 18.95 7.43
CA ASN A 183 0.62 18.86 6.12
C ASN A 183 0.96 20.05 5.19
N SER A 184 1.37 21.20 5.74
CA SER A 184 1.80 22.37 4.98
C SER A 184 3.29 22.36 4.61
N ASP A 185 4.08 21.40 5.11
CA ASP A 185 5.51 21.35 4.88
C ASP A 185 5.85 20.76 3.50
N GLU A 186 6.15 21.62 2.54
CA GLU A 186 6.47 21.25 1.16
C GLU A 186 7.84 20.54 1.00
N ARG A 187 8.63 20.35 2.05
CA ARG A 187 9.81 19.47 2.01
C ARG A 187 9.41 18.03 1.69
N TYR A 188 8.21 17.64 2.09
CA TYR A 188 7.66 16.32 1.76
C TYR A 188 7.02 16.31 0.36
N THR A 189 7.39 15.36 -0.47
CA THR A 189 6.93 15.28 -1.86
C THR A 189 5.40 15.16 -1.96
N ARG A 190 4.74 14.44 -1.06
CA ARG A 190 3.27 14.33 -1.03
C ARG A 190 2.61 15.68 -0.79
N ASN A 191 3.15 16.49 0.13
CA ASN A 191 2.63 17.82 0.41
C ASN A 191 2.81 18.76 -0.80
N ARG A 192 3.94 18.67 -1.53
CA ARG A 192 4.11 19.40 -2.80
C ARG A 192 3.10 19.00 -3.85
N ILE A 193 2.79 17.71 -3.98
CA ILE A 193 1.76 17.22 -4.90
C ILE A 193 0.40 17.83 -4.52
N ARG A 194 0.02 17.78 -3.25
CA ARG A 194 -1.24 18.37 -2.73
C ARG A 194 -1.33 19.88 -2.97
N ALA A 195 -0.27 20.60 -2.67
CA ALA A 195 -0.28 22.06 -2.75
C ALA A 195 -0.21 22.57 -4.19
N ARG A 196 0.51 21.91 -5.09
CA ARG A 196 0.83 22.42 -6.42
C ARG A 196 0.20 21.63 -7.57
N LEU A 197 0.23 20.31 -7.51
CA LEU A 197 -0.21 19.46 -8.63
C LEU A 197 -1.70 19.18 -8.62
N LEU A 198 -2.28 18.83 -7.47
CA LEU A 198 -3.71 18.51 -7.41
C LEU A 198 -4.59 19.70 -7.84
N PRO A 199 -4.34 20.96 -7.42
CA PRO A 199 -5.12 22.10 -7.91
C PRO A 199 -4.97 22.32 -9.42
N ALA A 200 -3.77 22.15 -9.98
CA ALA A 200 -3.54 22.27 -11.41
C ALA A 200 -4.24 21.17 -12.21
N LEU A 201 -4.21 19.93 -11.71
CA LEU A 201 -4.96 18.81 -12.29
C LEU A 201 -6.48 19.05 -12.23
N GLU A 202 -6.99 19.59 -11.13
CA GLU A 202 -8.41 19.91 -10.96
C GLU A 202 -8.86 20.96 -11.96
N ALA A 203 -8.06 22.00 -12.15
CA ALA A 203 -8.35 23.06 -13.13
C ALA A 203 -8.32 22.56 -14.58
N ALA A 204 -7.36 21.68 -14.91
CA ALA A 204 -7.20 21.13 -16.26
C ALA A 204 -8.14 19.96 -16.55
N PHE A 205 -8.39 19.11 -15.58
CA PHE A 205 -9.15 17.86 -15.70
C PHE A 205 -10.05 17.66 -14.48
N PRO A 206 -11.23 18.29 -14.39
CA PRO A 206 -12.08 18.27 -13.18
C PRO A 206 -12.45 16.87 -12.65
N GLN A 207 -12.38 15.84 -13.52
CA GLN A 207 -12.67 14.44 -13.16
C GLN A 207 -11.41 13.59 -12.97
N PHE A 208 -10.25 14.21 -12.78
CA PHE A 208 -8.96 13.48 -12.75
C PHE A 208 -8.91 12.38 -11.68
N ARG A 209 -9.56 12.55 -10.53
CA ARG A 209 -9.60 11.53 -9.47
C ARG A 209 -10.23 10.23 -9.97
N ASP A 210 -11.37 10.35 -10.65
CA ASP A 210 -12.10 9.20 -11.18
C ASP A 210 -11.34 8.55 -12.35
N THR A 211 -10.79 9.37 -13.26
CA THR A 211 -10.07 8.85 -14.44
C THR A 211 -8.76 8.19 -14.06
N PHE A 212 -8.00 8.76 -13.13
CA PHE A 212 -6.76 8.17 -12.61
C PHE A 212 -7.04 6.89 -11.81
N SER A 213 -8.08 6.90 -10.97
CA SER A 213 -8.51 5.69 -10.27
C SER A 213 -8.88 4.55 -11.23
N ARG A 214 -9.56 4.83 -12.35
CA ARG A 214 -9.81 3.81 -13.39
C ARG A 214 -8.52 3.28 -14.00
N SER A 215 -7.56 4.15 -14.30
CA SER A 215 -6.27 3.73 -14.83
C SER A 215 -5.51 2.80 -13.87
N THR A 216 -5.57 3.08 -12.55
CA THR A 216 -4.97 2.18 -11.55
C THR A 216 -5.66 0.83 -11.51
N VAL A 217 -6.99 0.76 -11.69
CA VAL A 217 -7.75 -0.50 -11.78
C VAL A 217 -7.34 -1.31 -13.00
N HIS A 218 -7.19 -0.65 -14.18
CA HIS A 218 -6.72 -1.34 -15.38
C HIS A 218 -5.28 -1.85 -15.23
N ALA A 219 -4.39 -1.05 -14.63
CA ALA A 219 -3.03 -1.50 -14.31
C ALA A 219 -3.02 -2.71 -13.38
N ALA A 220 -3.86 -2.69 -12.33
CA ALA A 220 -4.00 -3.81 -11.41
C ALA A 220 -4.56 -5.07 -12.09
N GLN A 221 -5.50 -4.93 -13.03
CA GLN A 221 -6.04 -6.05 -13.81
C GLN A 221 -4.97 -6.65 -14.70
N ALA A 222 -4.22 -5.81 -15.43
CA ALA A 222 -3.13 -6.26 -16.29
C ALA A 222 -2.03 -6.96 -15.46
N GLN A 223 -1.70 -6.44 -14.27
CA GLN A 223 -0.73 -7.08 -13.39
C GLN A 223 -1.18 -8.46 -12.92
N ARG A 224 -2.47 -8.66 -12.57
CA ARG A 224 -2.97 -10.00 -12.21
C ARG A 224 -2.83 -11.00 -13.35
N LEU A 225 -3.18 -10.60 -14.58
CA LEU A 225 -3.00 -11.46 -15.76
C LEU A 225 -1.53 -11.83 -16.00
N LEU A 226 -0.60 -10.90 -15.77
CA LEU A 226 0.83 -11.18 -15.86
C LEU A 226 1.33 -12.08 -14.72
N ASP A 227 0.77 -11.95 -13.52
CA ASP A 227 1.09 -12.85 -12.40
C ASP A 227 0.58 -14.29 -12.70
N GLU A 228 -0.65 -14.46 -13.20
CA GLU A 228 -1.20 -15.75 -13.64
C GLU A 228 -0.34 -16.38 -14.76
N LEU A 229 0.04 -15.59 -15.76
CA LEU A 229 0.94 -16.05 -16.82
C LEU A 229 2.31 -16.49 -16.26
N ALA A 230 2.84 -15.78 -15.27
CA ALA A 230 4.12 -16.13 -14.65
C ALA A 230 4.01 -17.42 -13.82
N ASP A 231 2.89 -17.67 -13.14
CA ASP A 231 2.64 -18.92 -12.43
C ASP A 231 2.56 -20.10 -13.39
N ASP A 232 1.87 -19.95 -14.53
CA ASP A 232 1.82 -20.95 -15.60
C ASP A 232 3.22 -21.24 -16.17
N ASP A 233 4.03 -20.19 -16.38
CA ASP A 233 5.39 -20.34 -16.86
C ASP A 233 6.30 -21.01 -15.84
N LEU A 234 6.18 -20.67 -14.55
CA LEU A 234 6.91 -21.33 -13.46
C LEU A 234 6.56 -22.81 -13.35
N ALA A 235 5.29 -23.18 -13.52
CA ALA A 235 4.88 -24.59 -13.55
C ALA A 235 5.58 -25.40 -14.66
N ARG A 236 5.83 -24.77 -15.82
CA ARG A 236 6.53 -25.40 -16.97
C ARG A 236 8.03 -25.36 -16.83
N VAL A 237 8.59 -24.24 -16.38
CA VAL A 237 10.04 -24.02 -16.26
C VAL A 237 10.62 -24.70 -15.02
N GLY A 238 9.84 -24.86 -13.97
CA GLY A 238 10.22 -25.43 -12.67
C GLY A 238 10.45 -24.37 -11.60
N HIS A 239 10.39 -24.79 -10.35
CA HIS A 239 10.60 -23.94 -9.18
C HIS A 239 11.64 -24.60 -8.27
N PRO A 240 12.90 -24.11 -8.22
CA PRO A 240 13.46 -22.94 -8.87
C PRO A 240 13.56 -23.04 -10.40
N PRO A 241 13.62 -21.90 -11.14
CA PRO A 241 13.60 -21.89 -12.60
C PRO A 241 14.80 -22.64 -13.22
N GLN A 242 14.51 -23.60 -14.12
CA GLN A 242 15.53 -24.29 -14.91
C GLN A 242 15.98 -23.41 -16.09
N ILE A 243 17.28 -23.16 -16.20
CA ILE A 243 17.85 -22.22 -17.18
C ILE A 243 17.54 -22.63 -18.62
N THR A 244 17.62 -23.91 -18.94
CA THR A 244 17.33 -24.41 -20.30
C THR A 244 15.88 -24.17 -20.69
N ARG A 245 14.92 -24.49 -19.82
CA ARG A 245 13.48 -24.26 -20.06
C ARG A 245 13.12 -22.78 -20.07
N LEU A 246 13.77 -21.99 -19.21
CA LEU A 246 13.58 -20.54 -19.17
C LEU A 246 13.98 -19.90 -20.51
N ARG A 247 15.07 -20.36 -21.14
CA ARG A 247 15.54 -19.87 -22.46
C ARG A 247 14.60 -20.22 -23.61
N GLU A 248 13.70 -21.18 -23.45
CA GLU A 248 12.67 -21.50 -24.45
C GLU A 248 11.55 -20.46 -24.50
N LEU A 249 11.39 -19.66 -23.43
CA LEU A 249 10.45 -18.56 -23.39
C LEU A 249 10.99 -17.33 -24.12
N GLY A 250 10.11 -16.54 -24.73
CA GLY A 250 10.47 -15.20 -25.24
C GLY A 250 10.93 -14.27 -24.11
N ARG A 251 11.80 -13.30 -24.42
CA ARG A 251 12.46 -12.40 -23.45
C ARG A 251 11.47 -11.73 -22.49
N ASP A 252 10.33 -11.25 -22.99
CA ASP A 252 9.31 -10.59 -22.15
C ASP A 252 8.68 -11.56 -21.14
N ARG A 253 8.45 -12.81 -21.52
CA ARG A 253 7.94 -13.84 -20.62
C ARG A 253 8.99 -14.23 -19.58
N GLN A 254 10.27 -14.35 -19.99
CA GLN A 254 11.37 -14.54 -19.04
C GLN A 254 11.42 -13.41 -18.01
N ALA A 255 11.33 -12.15 -18.47
CA ALA A 255 11.32 -10.97 -17.61
C ALA A 255 10.13 -10.98 -16.62
N ASN A 256 8.93 -11.31 -17.09
CA ASN A 256 7.73 -11.43 -16.26
C ASN A 256 7.87 -12.52 -15.20
N LEU A 257 8.28 -13.72 -15.61
CA LEU A 257 8.52 -14.87 -14.72
C LEU A 257 9.56 -14.53 -13.65
N LEU A 258 10.70 -13.95 -14.03
CA LEU A 258 11.77 -13.63 -13.09
C LEU A 258 11.36 -12.55 -12.08
N ARG A 259 10.63 -11.50 -12.51
CA ARG A 259 10.06 -10.50 -11.58
C ARG A 259 9.10 -11.14 -10.59
N HIS A 260 8.21 -11.98 -11.09
CA HIS A 260 7.23 -12.69 -10.26
C HIS A 260 7.91 -13.64 -9.28
N TRP A 261 8.82 -14.49 -9.74
CA TRP A 261 9.57 -15.44 -8.91
C TRP A 261 10.38 -14.74 -7.81
N LEU A 262 11.12 -13.69 -8.15
CA LEU A 262 11.89 -12.92 -7.18
C LEU A 262 11.00 -12.30 -6.09
N ARG A 263 9.85 -11.75 -6.49
CA ARG A 263 8.91 -11.10 -5.57
C ARG A 263 8.19 -12.12 -4.70
N SER A 264 7.61 -13.15 -5.28
CA SER A 264 6.72 -14.11 -4.58
C SER A 264 7.51 -15.07 -3.69
N ALA A 265 8.64 -15.60 -4.18
CA ALA A 265 9.42 -16.59 -3.42
C ALA A 265 10.46 -15.97 -2.47
N HIS A 266 10.93 -14.76 -2.75
CA HIS A 266 12.09 -14.18 -2.04
C HIS A 266 11.85 -12.76 -1.51
N GLY A 267 10.68 -12.15 -1.78
CA GLY A 267 10.41 -10.75 -1.39
C GLY A 267 11.39 -9.75 -2.02
N ALA A 268 12.08 -10.15 -3.10
CA ALA A 268 13.10 -9.36 -3.76
C ALA A 268 12.56 -8.69 -5.03
N ALA A 269 13.04 -7.48 -5.32
CA ALA A 269 12.71 -6.74 -6.54
C ALA A 269 13.98 -6.39 -7.30
N ALA A 270 14.03 -6.76 -8.59
CA ALA A 270 15.08 -6.32 -9.50
C ALA A 270 14.74 -4.96 -10.11
N SER A 271 15.70 -4.06 -10.21
CA SER A 271 15.58 -2.89 -11.07
C SER A 271 15.56 -3.31 -12.54
N THR A 272 15.14 -2.41 -13.43
CA THR A 272 15.16 -2.68 -14.89
C THR A 272 16.56 -3.10 -15.35
N ALA A 273 17.59 -2.34 -14.98
CA ALA A 273 18.96 -2.65 -15.35
C ALA A 273 19.44 -4.01 -14.81
N GLN A 274 19.09 -4.36 -13.56
CA GLN A 274 19.42 -5.66 -13.00
C GLN A 274 18.71 -6.81 -13.72
N LEU A 275 17.45 -6.60 -14.09
CA LEU A 275 16.71 -7.62 -14.81
C LEU A 275 17.24 -7.83 -16.23
N ASP A 276 17.56 -6.75 -16.95
CA ASP A 276 18.12 -6.81 -18.30
C ASP A 276 19.47 -7.53 -18.29
N GLU A 277 20.35 -7.20 -17.34
CA GLU A 277 21.62 -7.89 -17.16
C GLU A 277 21.43 -9.38 -16.83
N LEU A 278 20.45 -9.73 -15.96
CA LEU A 278 20.14 -11.13 -15.67
C LEU A 278 19.69 -11.89 -16.91
N LEU A 279 18.83 -11.28 -17.74
CA LEU A 279 18.34 -11.86 -18.99
C LEU A 279 19.47 -12.07 -19.99
N ASP A 280 20.42 -11.13 -20.07
CA ASP A 280 21.58 -11.24 -20.95
C ASP A 280 22.53 -12.35 -20.50
N GLN A 281 22.78 -12.48 -19.19
CA GLN A 281 23.55 -13.60 -18.65
C GLN A 281 22.88 -14.95 -18.88
N ILE A 282 21.54 -15.04 -18.78
CA ILE A 282 20.79 -16.25 -19.08
C ILE A 282 20.89 -16.59 -20.56
N ALA A 283 20.76 -15.63 -21.46
CA ALA A 283 20.88 -15.83 -22.90
C ALA A 283 22.28 -16.32 -23.29
N ALA A 284 23.32 -15.75 -22.68
CA ALA A 284 24.71 -16.14 -22.90
C ALA A 284 25.08 -17.50 -22.29
N CYS A 285 24.25 -18.06 -21.42
CA CYS A 285 24.52 -19.29 -20.67
C CYS A 285 24.39 -20.53 -21.57
N SER A 286 25.37 -20.77 -22.44
CA SER A 286 25.40 -21.87 -23.42
C SER A 286 26.16 -23.12 -22.95
N THR A 287 27.03 -23.01 -21.96
CA THR A 287 27.89 -24.10 -21.46
C THR A 287 27.68 -24.36 -19.99
N ARG A 288 28.09 -25.58 -19.53
CA ARG A 288 28.03 -25.95 -18.08
C ARG A 288 28.91 -25.06 -17.18
N GLY A 289 29.95 -24.43 -17.74
CA GLY A 289 30.90 -23.59 -16.99
C GLY A 289 30.51 -22.10 -16.91
N HIS A 290 29.46 -21.67 -17.62
CA HIS A 290 29.05 -20.25 -17.60
C HIS A 290 28.40 -19.91 -16.26
N GLY A 291 29.00 -18.99 -15.50
CA GLY A 291 28.50 -18.54 -14.19
C GLY A 291 27.49 -17.41 -14.36
N ILE A 292 26.38 -17.46 -13.62
CA ILE A 292 25.44 -16.33 -13.43
C ILE A 292 25.56 -15.92 -11.97
N ARG A 293 25.83 -14.64 -11.72
CA ARG A 293 25.81 -14.08 -10.36
C ARG A 293 25.51 -12.58 -10.43
N LEU A 294 24.35 -12.19 -9.95
CA LEU A 294 23.89 -10.81 -9.97
C LEU A 294 23.26 -10.42 -8.62
N LYS A 295 23.62 -9.23 -8.10
CA LYS A 295 23.00 -8.70 -6.88
C LYS A 295 21.57 -8.21 -7.22
N VAL A 296 20.58 -8.73 -6.47
CA VAL A 296 19.17 -8.34 -6.59
C VAL A 296 18.60 -8.12 -5.20
N GLY A 297 18.15 -6.90 -4.92
CA GLY A 297 17.69 -6.53 -3.58
C GLY A 297 18.79 -6.71 -2.51
N ALA A 298 18.47 -7.41 -1.43
CA ALA A 298 19.42 -7.72 -0.34
C ALA A 298 20.28 -8.96 -0.62
N GLY A 299 20.02 -9.69 -1.72
CA GLY A 299 20.70 -10.97 -2.01
C GLY A 299 21.28 -11.03 -3.41
N TYR A 300 21.50 -12.25 -3.86
CA TYR A 300 22.09 -12.55 -5.16
C TYR A 300 21.28 -13.61 -5.89
N VAL A 301 21.06 -13.41 -7.21
CA VAL A 301 20.67 -14.47 -8.12
C VAL A 301 21.94 -15.13 -8.64
N GLU A 302 22.04 -16.45 -8.55
CA GLU A 302 23.15 -17.21 -9.08
C GLU A 302 22.70 -18.49 -9.77
N ARG A 303 23.55 -19.00 -10.64
CA ARG A 303 23.39 -20.34 -11.21
C ARG A 303 23.83 -21.41 -10.22
N ARG A 304 22.96 -22.36 -9.90
CA ARG A 304 23.28 -23.59 -9.17
C ARG A 304 22.97 -24.81 -10.06
N GLY A 305 24.01 -25.33 -10.73
CA GLY A 305 23.84 -26.42 -11.67
C GLY A 305 22.97 -26.03 -12.87
N ALA A 306 21.77 -26.61 -12.99
CA ALA A 306 20.83 -26.37 -14.07
C ALA A 306 19.77 -25.29 -13.77
N VAL A 307 19.72 -24.75 -12.54
CA VAL A 307 18.68 -23.83 -12.07
C VAL A 307 19.25 -22.47 -11.64
N LEU A 308 18.37 -21.48 -11.57
CA LEU A 308 18.63 -20.22 -10.88
C LEU A 308 18.28 -20.38 -9.41
N ALA A 309 19.12 -19.84 -8.53
CA ALA A 309 18.84 -19.73 -7.11
C ALA A 309 19.01 -18.28 -6.66
N TRP A 310 18.23 -17.88 -5.65
CA TRP A 310 18.42 -16.61 -4.95
C TRP A 310 18.82 -16.90 -3.51
N TYR A 311 19.78 -16.14 -2.97
CA TYR A 311 20.20 -16.26 -1.59
C TYR A 311 20.57 -14.89 -1.01
N ASN A 312 20.37 -14.74 0.29
CA ASN A 312 20.85 -13.60 1.06
C ASN A 312 22.06 -14.08 1.88
N PRO A 313 23.28 -13.52 1.65
CA PRO A 313 24.51 -13.93 2.36
C PRO A 313 24.49 -13.53 3.83
#